data_25d68eb8d797e086d54e52abaff6351f
#
_entry.id   25d68eb8d797e086d54e52abaff6351f
#
_cell.length_a   1.000
_cell.length_b   1.000
_cell.length_c   1.000
_cell.angle_alpha   90.00
_cell.angle_beta   90.00
_cell.angle_gamma   90.00
#
_symmetry.space_group_name_H-M   'P 1'
#
loop_
_entity.id
_entity.type
_entity.pdbx_description
1 polymer ?
#
loop_
_entity_poly.entity_id
_entity_poly.type
_entity_poly.pdbx_seq_one_letter_code
_entity_poly.pdbx_strand_id
1 'polypeptide(L)'
;IGPDSGDLGFPDFSKVADAFGYQYLSIRNNSEMPERIDEFLNKDGAGICEVFVSTTQKFEPKSAAKRLPDGRIVSPPLEDMAPFLSREELEKNMCIPLVDEE
;
A
#
# COMPACT_ATOMS: atom_id res chain seq x y z
N ILE A 1 1.13 8.89 -18.61
CA ILE A 1 0.59 7.53 -18.41
C ILE A 1 -0.16 7.49 -17.08
N GLY A 2 -1.40 7.09 -17.09
CA GLY A 2 -2.22 6.96 -15.88
C GLY A 2 -3.66 6.56 -16.22
N PRO A 3 -4.49 6.24 -15.22
CA PRO A 3 -5.85 5.78 -15.45
C PRO A 3 -6.74 6.82 -16.18
N ASP A 4 -6.44 8.10 -16.00
CA ASP A 4 -7.20 9.19 -16.61
C ASP A 4 -6.70 9.58 -18.02
N SER A 5 -5.56 9.04 -18.46
CA SER A 5 -4.97 9.35 -19.77
C SER A 5 -5.52 8.51 -20.92
N GLY A 6 -6.29 7.46 -20.61
CA GLY A 6 -6.74 6.48 -21.59
C GLY A 6 -5.67 5.50 -22.08
N ASP A 7 -4.46 5.57 -21.51
CA ASP A 7 -3.33 4.71 -21.88
C ASP A 7 -3.39 3.33 -21.19
N LEU A 8 -4.17 3.22 -20.10
CA LEU A 8 -4.35 1.99 -19.36
C LEU A 8 -5.79 1.51 -19.45
N GLY A 9 -5.95 0.27 -19.87
CA GLY A 9 -7.22 -0.45 -19.81
C GLY A 9 -7.21 -1.44 -18.66
N PHE A 10 -8.29 -1.44 -17.88
CA PHE A 10 -8.50 -2.43 -16.83
C PHE A 10 -9.60 -3.38 -17.26
N PRO A 11 -9.42 -4.71 -17.10
CA PRO A 11 -10.50 -5.66 -17.31
C PRO A 11 -11.57 -5.49 -16.23
N ASP A 12 -12.75 -6.02 -16.51
CA ASP A 12 -13.75 -6.25 -15.47
C ASP A 12 -13.30 -7.45 -14.62
N PHE A 13 -12.75 -7.19 -13.45
CA PHE A 13 -12.17 -8.23 -12.58
C PHE A 13 -13.23 -9.22 -12.06
N SER A 14 -14.49 -8.82 -11.97
CA SER A 14 -15.56 -9.74 -11.63
C SER A 14 -15.75 -10.82 -12.69
N LYS A 15 -15.67 -10.43 -13.96
CA LYS A 15 -15.74 -11.39 -15.09
C LYS A 15 -14.49 -12.25 -15.19
N VAL A 16 -13.33 -11.69 -14.86
CA VAL A 16 -12.08 -12.48 -14.78
C VAL A 16 -12.21 -13.54 -13.70
N ALA A 17 -12.68 -13.17 -12.51
CA ALA A 17 -12.90 -14.13 -11.43
C ALA A 17 -13.90 -15.24 -11.84
N ASP A 18 -15.01 -14.87 -12.46
CA ASP A 18 -16.02 -15.81 -12.94
C ASP A 18 -15.43 -16.79 -13.97
N ALA A 19 -14.64 -16.30 -14.93
CA ALA A 19 -14.01 -17.12 -15.95
C ALA A 19 -13.06 -18.20 -15.38
N PHE A 20 -12.45 -17.95 -14.23
CA PHE A 20 -11.58 -18.89 -13.53
C PHE A 20 -12.28 -19.66 -12.40
N GLY A 21 -13.55 -19.44 -12.15
CA GLY A 21 -14.29 -20.03 -11.03
C GLY A 21 -13.82 -19.54 -9.67
N TYR A 22 -13.29 -18.30 -9.59
CA TYR A 22 -12.81 -17.68 -8.38
C TYR A 22 -13.93 -16.89 -7.70
N GLN A 23 -13.89 -16.81 -6.37
CA GLN A 23 -14.71 -15.86 -5.65
C GLN A 23 -14.27 -14.43 -6.01
N TYR A 24 -15.23 -13.50 -6.02
CA TYR A 24 -14.96 -12.09 -6.23
C TYR A 24 -15.60 -11.25 -5.11
N LEU A 25 -14.86 -10.25 -4.65
CA LEU A 25 -15.35 -9.27 -3.71
C LEU A 25 -14.76 -7.90 -4.05
N SER A 26 -15.54 -6.85 -3.91
CA SER A 26 -15.06 -5.48 -4.10
C SER A 26 -15.16 -4.66 -2.81
N ILE A 27 -14.19 -3.75 -2.61
CA ILE A 27 -14.14 -2.79 -1.50
C ILE A 27 -14.05 -1.40 -2.08
N ARG A 28 -14.99 -0.53 -1.74
CA ARG A 28 -15.14 0.80 -2.32
C ARG A 28 -14.87 1.95 -1.35
N ASN A 29 -14.82 1.67 -0.06
CA ASN A 29 -14.54 2.66 0.98
C ASN A 29 -13.90 2.03 2.22
N ASN A 30 -13.26 2.88 3.03
CA ASN A 30 -12.54 2.43 4.21
C ASN A 30 -13.45 1.87 5.32
N SER A 31 -14.71 2.29 5.38
CA SER A 31 -15.60 1.85 6.45
C SER A 31 -16.04 0.39 6.29
N GLU A 32 -16.14 -0.10 5.05
CA GLU A 32 -16.47 -1.51 4.79
C GLU A 32 -15.26 -2.43 4.74
N MET A 33 -14.05 -1.86 4.65
CA MET A 33 -12.81 -2.62 4.41
C MET A 33 -12.55 -3.73 5.45
N PRO A 34 -12.61 -3.49 6.77
CA PRO A 34 -12.28 -4.52 7.76
C PRO A 34 -13.20 -5.75 7.64
N GLU A 35 -14.52 -5.52 7.57
CA GLU A 35 -15.50 -6.59 7.45
C GLU A 35 -15.36 -7.36 6.14
N ARG A 36 -15.16 -6.63 5.04
CA ARG A 36 -15.00 -7.22 3.70
C ARG A 36 -13.73 -8.04 3.56
N ILE A 37 -12.61 -7.58 4.13
CA ILE A 37 -11.37 -8.34 4.11
C ILE A 37 -11.53 -9.62 4.94
N ASP A 38 -12.12 -9.53 6.12
CA ASP A 38 -12.40 -10.70 6.95
C ASP A 38 -13.30 -11.70 6.23
N GLU A 39 -14.38 -11.24 5.61
CA GLU A 39 -15.26 -12.08 4.80
C GLU A 39 -14.48 -12.80 3.69
N PHE A 40 -13.62 -12.06 2.97
CA PHE A 40 -12.85 -12.61 1.85
C PHE A 40 -11.82 -13.65 2.31
N LEU A 41 -11.06 -13.36 3.36
CA LEU A 41 -9.99 -14.23 3.86
C LEU A 41 -10.51 -15.49 4.57
N ASN A 42 -11.73 -15.44 5.12
CA ASN A 42 -12.35 -16.59 5.78
C ASN A 42 -13.07 -17.55 4.82
N LYS A 43 -13.14 -17.23 3.54
CA LYS A 43 -13.68 -18.15 2.51
C LYS A 43 -12.56 -19.05 1.99
N ASP A 44 -12.89 -20.29 1.83
CA ASP A 44 -12.00 -21.26 1.18
C ASP A 44 -11.91 -21.01 -0.34
N GLY A 45 -10.73 -21.28 -0.89
CA GLY A 45 -10.48 -21.24 -2.33
C GLY A 45 -9.80 -19.98 -2.80
N ALA A 46 -9.48 -19.98 -4.09
CA ALA A 46 -8.89 -18.82 -4.76
C ALA A 46 -9.92 -17.72 -5.01
N GLY A 47 -9.47 -16.47 -4.97
CA GLY A 47 -10.36 -15.33 -5.19
C GLY A 47 -9.64 -14.07 -5.62
N ILE A 48 -10.42 -13.10 -6.07
CA ILE A 48 -9.98 -11.73 -6.39
C ILE A 48 -10.72 -10.76 -5.46
N CYS A 49 -9.95 -10.03 -4.65
CA CYS A 49 -10.47 -8.91 -3.88
C CYS A 49 -10.04 -7.61 -4.56
N GLU A 50 -10.99 -6.89 -5.17
CA GLU A 50 -10.74 -5.64 -5.87
C GLU A 50 -10.96 -4.45 -4.93
N VAL A 51 -9.89 -3.71 -4.63
CA VAL A 51 -9.95 -2.53 -3.77
C VAL A 51 -9.89 -1.27 -4.63
N PHE A 52 -10.97 -0.49 -4.61
CA PHE A 52 -11.03 0.78 -5.34
C PHE A 52 -10.35 1.88 -4.53
N VAL A 53 -9.31 2.46 -5.09
CA VAL A 53 -8.57 3.58 -4.50
C VAL A 53 -8.74 4.84 -5.35
N SER A 54 -8.52 6.01 -4.74
CA SER A 54 -8.50 7.27 -5.49
C SER A 54 -7.35 7.27 -6.50
N THR A 55 -7.59 7.78 -7.71
CA THR A 55 -6.55 7.99 -8.72
C THR A 55 -5.50 9.01 -8.29
N THR A 56 -5.81 9.83 -7.27
CA THR A 56 -4.89 10.80 -6.67
C THR A 56 -4.19 10.25 -5.42
N GLN A 57 -4.46 9.00 -5.04
CA GLN A 57 -3.81 8.35 -3.89
C GLN A 57 -2.31 8.25 -4.15
N LYS A 58 -1.53 8.78 -3.22
CA LYS A 58 -0.08 8.64 -3.25
C LYS A 58 0.34 7.27 -2.74
N PHE A 59 1.45 6.76 -3.29
CA PHE A 59 2.13 5.60 -2.74
C PHE A 59 2.99 6.04 -1.57
N GLU A 60 2.45 5.97 -0.37
CA GLU A 60 3.13 6.33 0.87
C GLU A 60 2.85 5.24 1.94
N PRO A 61 3.84 4.90 2.77
CA PRO A 61 5.20 5.44 2.80
C PRO A 61 6.07 4.95 1.62
N LYS A 62 7.12 5.71 1.30
CA LYS A 62 8.07 5.38 0.23
C LYS A 62 9.50 5.75 0.61
N SER A 63 10.48 5.04 0.07
CA SER A 63 11.88 5.43 0.17
C SER A 63 12.10 6.79 -0.48
N ALA A 64 12.76 7.69 0.22
CA ALA A 64 13.10 9.02 -0.27
C ALA A 64 14.40 9.50 0.37
N ALA A 65 15.16 10.34 -0.34
CA ALA A 65 16.30 10.99 0.22
C ALA A 65 15.89 11.96 1.34
N LYS A 66 16.67 12.00 2.43
CA LYS A 66 16.45 12.85 3.59
C LYS A 66 17.56 13.90 3.66
N ARG A 67 17.20 15.15 3.88
CA ARG A 67 18.17 16.22 4.11
C ARG A 67 18.39 16.40 5.61
N LEU A 68 19.63 16.26 6.02
CA LEU A 68 20.05 16.46 7.41
C LEU A 68 20.16 17.96 7.74
N PRO A 69 20.18 18.33 9.05
CA PRO A 69 20.35 19.74 9.48
C PRO A 69 21.66 20.38 8.99
N ASP A 70 22.71 19.59 8.79
CA ASP A 70 24.00 20.04 8.27
C ASP A 70 24.02 20.24 6.74
N GLY A 71 22.89 19.97 6.08
CA GLY A 71 22.70 20.13 4.64
C GLY A 71 23.06 18.90 3.80
N ARG A 72 23.64 17.85 4.37
CA ARG A 72 23.88 16.59 3.65
C ARG A 72 22.58 15.93 3.24
N ILE A 73 22.61 15.22 2.12
CA ILE A 73 21.51 14.38 1.64
C ILE A 73 21.93 12.93 1.85
N VAL A 74 21.10 12.20 2.56
CA VAL A 74 21.32 10.77 2.86
C VAL A 74 20.17 9.92 2.31
N SER A 75 20.44 8.66 2.08
CA SER A 75 19.41 7.66 1.80
C SER A 75 19.16 6.86 3.07
N PRO A 76 18.07 7.12 3.78
CA PRO A 76 17.76 6.38 5.00
C PRO A 76 17.58 4.88 4.72
N PRO A 77 17.72 4.03 5.75
CA PRO A 77 17.37 2.62 5.63
C PRO A 77 15.88 2.43 5.33
N LEU A 78 15.50 1.24 4.88
CA LEU A 78 14.14 0.96 4.39
C LEU A 78 13.04 1.13 5.44
N GLU A 79 13.38 1.06 6.72
CA GLU A 79 12.45 1.31 7.83
C GLU A 79 12.13 2.79 8.04
N ASP A 80 12.98 3.72 7.55
CA ASP A 80 12.79 5.17 7.68
C ASP A 80 12.32 5.78 6.35
N MET A 81 11.05 5.59 6.04
CA MET A 81 10.43 6.02 4.79
C MET A 81 9.71 7.36 4.93
N ALA A 82 9.60 8.07 3.80
CA ALA A 82 8.81 9.31 3.73
C ALA A 82 7.28 9.02 3.63
N PRO A 83 6.42 9.79 4.34
CA PRO A 83 6.74 10.92 5.23
C PRO A 83 7.47 10.46 6.50
N PHE A 84 8.61 11.09 6.80
CA PHE A 84 9.47 10.66 7.89
C PHE A 84 8.83 10.89 9.26
N LEU A 85 8.87 9.86 10.09
CA LEU A 85 8.47 9.93 11.49
C LEU A 85 9.54 10.63 12.33
N SER A 86 9.17 11.08 13.53
CA SER A 86 10.16 11.46 14.54
C SER A 86 10.98 10.22 14.94
N ARG A 87 12.24 10.43 15.36
CA ARG A 87 13.09 9.29 15.79
C ARG A 87 12.45 8.49 16.92
N GLU A 88 11.89 9.17 17.92
CA GLU A 88 11.18 8.53 19.03
C GLU A 88 10.02 7.64 18.56
N GLU A 89 9.24 8.12 17.60
CA GLU A 89 8.10 7.37 17.07
C GLU A 89 8.56 6.18 16.22
N LEU A 90 9.60 6.37 15.40
CA LEU A 90 10.18 5.31 14.59
C LEU A 90 10.73 4.19 15.50
N GLU A 91 11.55 4.52 16.50
CA GLU A 91 12.10 3.57 17.47
C GLU A 91 11.01 2.79 18.20
N LYS A 92 9.95 3.47 18.62
CA LYS A 92 8.81 2.84 19.30
C LYS A 92 8.07 1.84 18.43
N ASN A 93 8.05 2.06 17.12
CA ASN A 93 7.35 1.18 16.17
C ASN A 93 8.22 0.02 15.68
N MET A 94 9.52 0.04 15.94
CA MET A 94 10.43 -1.03 15.52
C MET A 94 10.35 -2.24 16.45
N CYS A 95 10.30 -3.44 15.85
CA CYS A 95 10.41 -4.72 16.56
C CYS A 95 11.87 -5.16 16.75
N ILE A 96 12.80 -4.56 16.02
CA ILE A 96 14.24 -4.79 16.05
C ILE A 96 14.96 -3.46 16.17
N PRO A 97 16.23 -3.40 16.64
CA PRO A 97 17.00 -2.18 16.67
C PRO A 97 17.09 -1.51 15.30
N LEU A 98 17.08 -0.18 15.28
CA LEU A 98 17.35 0.60 14.08
C LEU A 98 18.78 0.34 13.57
N VAL A 99 18.98 0.44 12.27
CA VAL A 99 20.30 0.46 11.67
C VAL A 99 20.94 1.83 11.95
N ASP A 100 22.20 1.83 12.40
CA ASP A 100 22.94 3.07 12.61
C ASP A 100 23.12 3.81 11.28
N GLU A 101 22.82 5.10 11.30
CA GLU A 101 23.08 5.98 10.15
C GLU A 101 24.58 6.25 10.10
N GLU A 102 25.32 5.69 9.10
CA GLU A 102 26.70 6.01 8.82
C GLU A 102 26.87 7.39 8.15
#